data_8b48af2f915e8f28c149c8ccf75ae00c
#
_entry.id   8b48af2f915e8f28c149c8ccf75ae00c
#
_cell.length_a   1.000
_cell.length_b   1.000
_cell.length_c   1.000
_cell.angle_alpha   90.00
_cell.angle_beta   90.00
_cell.angle_gamma   90.00
#
_symmetry.space_group_name_H-M   'P 1'
#
loop_
_entity.id
_entity.type
_entity.pdbx_description
1 polymer ?
#
loop_
_entity_poly.entity_id
_entity_poly.type
_entity_poly.pdbx_seq_one_letter_code
_entity_poly.pdbx_strand_id
1 'polypeptide(L)'
;MDPKDFLTEAQIMKKLRHPKLIQLYAVCTLEEPIYIITELMRNGSLLEYIQGKGRTLKLPQLIDMSAQIAAGMAYLESQNYIHRDLAARNVLCGENNVVKIADFGLARLIKEDEYEARVGARFPIKWTAPEAANYSKFSIKSDVWSFGILLTECVTYGRIPYPGQ
;
A
#
# COMPACT_ATOMS: atom_id res chain seq x y z
N MET A 1 11.42 12.10 12.39
CA MET A 1 9.97 12.06 12.66
C MET A 1 9.71 12.34 14.13
N ASP A 2 8.73 13.19 14.41
CA ASP A 2 8.35 13.51 15.79
C ASP A 2 7.66 12.29 16.43
N PRO A 3 8.13 11.81 17.60
CA PRO A 3 7.45 10.68 18.30
C PRO A 3 5.97 10.93 18.57
N LYS A 4 5.56 12.18 18.78
CA LYS A 4 4.15 12.52 18.96
C LYS A 4 3.32 12.22 17.72
N ASP A 5 3.82 12.59 16.54
CA ASP A 5 3.14 12.33 15.27
C ASP A 5 3.01 10.84 15.01
N PHE A 6 4.08 10.09 15.30
CA PHE A 6 4.09 8.66 15.17
C PHE A 6 3.02 7.99 16.04
N LEU A 7 2.96 8.37 17.33
CA LEU A 7 1.98 7.79 18.26
C LEU A 7 0.55 8.17 17.91
N THR A 8 0.34 9.40 17.45
CA THR A 8 -0.98 9.87 17.00
C THR A 8 -1.45 9.05 15.81
N GLU A 9 -0.59 8.84 14.82
CA GLU A 9 -0.92 8.06 13.64
C GLU A 9 -1.19 6.59 14.01
N ALA A 10 -0.42 6.03 14.94
CA ALA A 10 -0.64 4.67 15.43
C ALA A 10 -2.04 4.52 16.03
N GLN A 11 -2.51 5.52 16.77
CA GLN A 11 -3.86 5.52 17.34
C GLN A 11 -4.93 5.55 16.26
N ILE A 12 -4.73 6.34 15.21
CA ILE A 12 -5.65 6.40 14.08
C ILE A 12 -5.68 5.05 13.36
N MET A 13 -4.52 4.47 13.08
CA MET A 13 -4.43 3.19 12.38
C MET A 13 -5.06 2.03 13.16
N LYS A 14 -4.96 2.03 14.48
CA LYS A 14 -5.60 1.00 15.30
C LYS A 14 -7.12 1.00 15.15
N LYS A 15 -7.70 2.14 14.80
CA LYS A 15 -9.14 2.29 14.59
C LYS A 15 -9.58 1.88 13.19
N LEU A 16 -8.64 1.82 12.24
CA LEU A 16 -8.93 1.38 10.87
C LEU A 16 -8.96 -0.14 10.83
N ARG A 17 -10.17 -0.71 10.93
CA ARG A 17 -10.37 -2.16 10.98
C ARG A 17 -11.23 -2.61 9.81
N HIS A 18 -10.63 -3.39 8.93
CA HIS A 18 -11.32 -3.97 7.79
C HIS A 18 -10.60 -5.26 7.38
N PRO A 19 -11.33 -6.29 6.92
CA PRO A 19 -10.70 -7.57 6.53
C PRO A 19 -9.67 -7.45 5.42
N LYS A 20 -9.69 -6.37 4.64
CA LYS A 20 -8.75 -6.17 3.52
C LYS A 20 -7.68 -5.12 3.80
N LEU A 21 -7.51 -4.75 5.06
CA LEU A 21 -6.40 -3.90 5.52
C LEU A 21 -5.55 -4.68 6.52
N ILE A 22 -4.23 -4.56 6.42
CA ILE A 22 -3.32 -5.14 7.41
C ILE A 22 -3.60 -4.48 8.77
N GLN A 23 -3.87 -5.32 9.77
CA GLN A 23 -4.18 -4.83 11.12
C GLN A 23 -2.91 -4.46 11.87
N LEU A 24 -2.88 -3.26 12.42
CA LEU A 24 -1.84 -2.85 13.36
C LEU A 24 -2.20 -3.39 14.76
N TYR A 25 -1.30 -4.16 15.36
CA TYR A 25 -1.50 -4.67 16.72
C TYR A 25 -0.91 -3.75 17.77
N ALA A 26 0.32 -3.30 17.57
CA ALA A 26 1.03 -2.50 18.55
C ALA A 26 2.24 -1.80 17.94
N VAL A 27 2.75 -0.80 18.63
CA VAL A 27 4.05 -0.21 18.34
C VAL A 27 4.87 -0.22 19.62
N CYS A 28 6.19 -0.38 19.50
CA CYS A 28 7.13 -0.28 20.59
C CYS A 28 8.10 0.85 20.31
N THR A 29 8.03 1.91 21.11
CA THR A 29 8.79 3.13 20.92
C THR A 29 9.76 3.44 22.06
N LEU A 30 9.90 2.52 23.02
CA LEU A 30 10.73 2.73 24.21
C LEU A 30 12.22 2.81 23.87
N GLU A 31 12.65 2.04 22.91
CA GLU A 31 14.04 1.99 22.45
C GLU A 31 14.07 1.93 20.93
N GLU A 32 15.18 2.38 20.35
CA GLU A 32 15.43 2.16 18.92
C GLU A 32 16.11 0.80 18.72
N PRO A 33 15.77 0.06 17.65
CA PRO A 33 14.80 0.44 16.60
C PRO A 33 13.35 0.35 17.09
N ILE A 34 12.51 1.21 16.52
CA ILE A 34 11.06 1.17 16.76
C ILE A 34 10.49 -0.08 16.09
N TYR A 35 9.63 -0.81 16.80
CA TYR A 35 8.95 -1.97 16.25
C TYR A 35 7.49 -1.65 15.97
N ILE A 36 7.04 -2.05 14.80
CA ILE A 36 5.63 -1.99 14.40
C ILE A 36 5.15 -3.44 14.28
N ILE A 37 4.19 -3.83 15.12
CA ILE A 37 3.69 -5.20 15.18
C ILE A 37 2.35 -5.26 14.45
N THR A 38 2.30 -6.04 13.38
CA THR A 38 1.10 -6.20 12.55
C THR A 38 0.79 -7.67 12.36
N GLU A 39 -0.38 -7.94 11.76
CA GLU A 39 -0.67 -9.31 11.35
C GLU A 39 0.33 -9.78 10.29
N LEU A 40 0.54 -11.08 10.24
CA LEU A 40 1.47 -11.71 9.30
C LEU A 40 0.73 -12.21 8.06
N MET A 41 1.27 -11.88 6.88
CA MET A 41 0.80 -12.41 5.60
C MET A 41 1.91 -13.25 4.98
N ARG A 42 1.63 -14.55 4.80
CA ARG A 42 2.67 -15.56 4.55
C ARG A 42 3.26 -15.57 3.15
N ASN A 43 2.56 -15.04 2.16
CA ASN A 43 3.01 -15.11 0.76
C ASN A 43 3.67 -13.83 0.25
N GLY A 44 4.01 -12.90 1.16
CA GLY A 44 4.74 -11.70 0.81
C GLY A 44 3.95 -10.69 0.02
N SER A 45 4.62 -9.83 -0.72
CA SER A 45 3.94 -8.79 -1.50
C SER A 45 3.22 -9.39 -2.70
N LEU A 46 2.12 -8.73 -3.10
CA LEU A 46 1.39 -9.12 -4.31
C LEU A 46 2.31 -9.08 -5.54
N LEU A 47 3.16 -8.07 -5.63
CA LEU A 47 4.08 -7.94 -6.77
C LEU A 47 4.96 -9.18 -6.91
N GLU A 48 5.64 -9.59 -5.86
CA GLU A 48 6.49 -10.78 -5.87
C GLU A 48 5.67 -12.05 -6.11
N TYR A 49 4.48 -12.11 -5.51
CA TYR A 49 3.63 -13.29 -5.63
C TYR A 49 3.21 -13.54 -7.08
N ILE A 50 2.70 -12.52 -7.78
CA ILE A 50 2.24 -12.69 -9.17
C ILE A 50 3.41 -12.83 -10.15
N GLN A 51 4.60 -12.42 -9.79
CA GLN A 51 5.82 -12.67 -10.58
C GLN A 51 6.35 -14.09 -10.37
N GLY A 52 5.97 -14.76 -9.29
CA GLY A 52 6.44 -16.07 -8.90
C GLY A 52 5.32 -17.11 -8.83
N LYS A 53 4.96 -17.51 -7.60
CA LYS A 53 3.96 -18.56 -7.36
C LYS A 53 2.60 -18.28 -8.01
N GLY A 54 2.22 -17.02 -8.12
CA GLY A 54 0.94 -16.61 -8.68
C GLY A 54 0.90 -16.50 -10.19
N ARG A 55 1.98 -16.83 -10.91
CA ARG A 55 1.99 -16.75 -12.39
C ARG A 55 1.02 -17.70 -13.07
N THR A 56 0.58 -18.73 -12.36
CA THR A 56 -0.41 -19.69 -12.88
C THR A 56 -1.85 -19.25 -12.65
N LEU A 57 -2.06 -18.14 -11.92
CA LEU A 57 -3.40 -17.59 -11.70
C LEU A 57 -4.02 -17.16 -13.02
N LYS A 58 -5.31 -17.40 -13.14
CA LYS A 58 -6.09 -16.99 -14.30
C LYS A 58 -6.75 -15.65 -14.03
N LEU A 59 -7.30 -15.04 -15.07
CA LEU A 59 -7.93 -13.72 -14.97
C LEU A 59 -9.00 -13.65 -13.87
N PRO A 60 -9.90 -14.65 -13.71
CA PRO A 60 -10.89 -14.57 -12.62
C PRO A 60 -10.28 -14.40 -11.24
N GLN A 61 -9.18 -15.11 -10.94
CA GLN A 61 -8.51 -14.98 -9.64
C GLN A 61 -7.86 -13.61 -9.49
N LEU A 62 -7.24 -13.08 -10.54
CA LEU A 62 -6.63 -11.74 -10.52
C LEU A 62 -7.70 -10.66 -10.31
N ILE A 63 -8.86 -10.80 -10.94
CA ILE A 63 -9.98 -9.87 -10.74
C ILE A 63 -10.53 -9.97 -9.32
N ASP A 64 -10.62 -11.18 -8.76
CA ASP A 64 -11.06 -11.35 -7.38
C ASP A 64 -10.12 -10.64 -6.41
N MET A 65 -8.81 -10.80 -6.59
CA MET A 65 -7.82 -10.10 -5.76
C MET A 65 -7.95 -8.58 -5.90
N SER A 66 -8.18 -8.10 -7.12
CA SER A 66 -8.41 -6.67 -7.38
C SER A 66 -9.66 -6.16 -6.67
N ALA A 67 -10.72 -6.97 -6.65
CA ALA A 67 -11.96 -6.63 -5.94
C ALA A 67 -11.74 -6.54 -4.43
N GLN A 68 -10.91 -7.40 -3.86
CA GLN A 68 -10.55 -7.32 -2.44
C GLN A 68 -9.85 -6.01 -2.13
N ILE A 69 -8.91 -5.61 -2.98
CA ILE A 69 -8.20 -4.34 -2.82
C ILE A 69 -9.17 -3.16 -2.93
N ALA A 70 -10.08 -3.21 -3.90
CA ALA A 70 -11.10 -2.16 -4.05
C ALA A 70 -11.97 -2.03 -2.80
N ALA A 71 -12.33 -3.16 -2.17
CA ALA A 71 -13.12 -3.16 -0.94
C ALA A 71 -12.36 -2.47 0.21
N GLY A 72 -11.08 -2.76 0.35
CA GLY A 72 -10.23 -2.11 1.36
C GLY A 72 -10.10 -0.62 1.10
N MET A 73 -9.94 -0.22 -0.15
CA MET A 73 -9.84 1.21 -0.52
C MET A 73 -11.17 1.93 -0.30
N ALA A 74 -12.30 1.28 -0.57
CA ALA A 74 -13.62 1.86 -0.30
C ALA A 74 -13.80 2.12 1.21
N TYR A 75 -13.32 1.21 2.04
CA TYR A 75 -13.33 1.44 3.48
C TYR A 75 -12.49 2.64 3.88
N LEU A 76 -11.25 2.76 3.37
CA LEU A 76 -10.39 3.91 3.64
C LEU A 76 -11.08 5.21 3.21
N GLU A 77 -11.71 5.21 2.04
CA GLU A 77 -12.49 6.37 1.58
C GLU A 77 -13.57 6.75 2.59
N SER A 78 -14.31 5.76 3.10
CA SER A 78 -15.39 5.99 4.07
C SER A 78 -14.86 6.59 5.38
N GLN A 79 -13.60 6.38 5.69
CA GLN A 79 -12.93 6.90 6.88
C GLN A 79 -12.15 8.18 6.61
N ASN A 80 -12.30 8.77 5.42
CA ASN A 80 -11.58 9.96 4.99
C ASN A 80 -10.06 9.79 5.04
N TYR A 81 -9.58 8.60 4.72
CA TYR A 81 -8.16 8.26 4.78
C TYR A 81 -7.60 8.06 3.37
N ILE A 82 -6.49 8.72 3.06
CA ILE A 82 -5.80 8.64 1.77
C ILE A 82 -4.57 7.77 1.93
N HIS A 83 -4.39 6.80 1.03
CA HIS A 83 -3.25 5.88 1.10
C HIS A 83 -1.94 6.56 0.66
N ARG A 84 -1.95 7.18 -0.51
CA ARG A 84 -0.84 7.91 -1.15
C ARG A 84 0.23 7.07 -1.83
N ASP A 85 0.27 5.76 -1.58
CA ASP A 85 1.27 4.89 -2.21
C ASP A 85 0.69 3.52 -2.55
N LEU A 86 -0.47 3.51 -3.18
CA LEU A 86 -1.12 2.25 -3.57
C LEU A 86 -0.45 1.66 -4.81
N ALA A 87 0.08 0.47 -4.65
CA ALA A 87 0.79 -0.28 -5.70
C ALA A 87 0.85 -1.75 -5.27
N ALA A 88 1.11 -2.65 -6.22
CA ALA A 88 1.19 -4.09 -5.92
C ALA A 88 2.26 -4.42 -4.87
N ARG A 89 3.35 -3.64 -4.81
CA ARG A 89 4.39 -3.83 -3.78
C ARG A 89 3.89 -3.58 -2.36
N ASN A 90 2.80 -2.82 -2.21
CA ASN A 90 2.22 -2.45 -0.93
C ASN A 90 0.93 -3.21 -0.60
N VAL A 91 0.69 -4.31 -1.30
CA VAL A 91 -0.38 -5.24 -1.02
C VAL A 91 0.26 -6.56 -0.61
N LEU A 92 -0.21 -7.17 0.46
CA LEU A 92 0.34 -8.42 0.97
C LEU A 92 -0.62 -9.57 0.73
N CYS A 93 -0.06 -10.76 0.50
CA CYS A 93 -0.81 -11.96 0.17
C CYS A 93 -0.77 -12.97 1.30
N GLY A 94 -1.94 -13.51 1.63
CA GLY A 94 -2.08 -14.66 2.50
C GLY A 94 -2.34 -15.92 1.70
N GLU A 95 -2.97 -16.91 2.33
CA GLU A 95 -3.35 -18.15 1.67
C GLU A 95 -4.67 -17.98 0.91
N ASN A 96 -4.91 -18.84 -0.06
CA ASN A 96 -6.16 -18.89 -0.82
C ASN A 96 -6.49 -17.56 -1.53
N ASN A 97 -5.47 -16.90 -2.06
CA ASN A 97 -5.61 -15.64 -2.82
C ASN A 97 -6.21 -14.50 -2.00
N VAL A 98 -6.11 -14.56 -0.68
CA VAL A 98 -6.48 -13.43 0.18
C VAL A 98 -5.40 -12.37 0.08
N VAL A 99 -5.80 -11.12 -0.16
CA VAL A 99 -4.88 -9.99 -0.21
C VAL A 99 -5.36 -8.89 0.72
N LYS A 100 -4.41 -8.12 1.24
CA LYS A 100 -4.69 -6.99 2.14
C LYS A 100 -3.77 -5.84 1.81
N ILE A 101 -4.31 -4.64 1.92
CA ILE A 101 -3.57 -3.40 1.68
C ILE A 101 -2.65 -3.14 2.88
N ALA A 102 -1.41 -2.78 2.58
CA ALA A 102 -0.39 -2.48 3.59
C ALA A 102 0.27 -1.12 3.29
N ASP A 103 1.27 -0.77 4.09
CA ASP A 103 2.10 0.42 3.91
C ASP A 103 1.30 1.74 3.89
N PHE A 104 0.23 1.80 4.67
CA PHE A 104 -0.47 3.05 4.93
C PHE A 104 -0.13 3.52 6.35
N GLY A 105 -0.40 4.77 6.64
CA GLY A 105 -0.19 5.33 7.98
C GLY A 105 1.26 5.36 8.42
N LEU A 106 1.63 4.59 9.44
CA LEU A 106 2.97 4.63 10.05
C LEU A 106 4.09 4.32 9.08
N ALA A 107 3.92 3.29 8.25
CA ALA A 107 4.93 2.92 7.27
C ALA A 107 5.13 4.05 6.25
N ARG A 108 4.04 4.69 5.84
CA ARG A 108 4.07 5.84 4.94
C ARG A 108 4.84 7.01 5.55
N LEU A 109 4.58 7.34 6.82
CA LEU A 109 5.30 8.42 7.52
C LEU A 109 6.80 8.16 7.58
N ILE A 110 7.20 6.94 7.90
CA ILE A 110 8.60 6.56 7.94
C ILE A 110 9.24 6.71 6.55
N LYS A 111 8.56 6.25 5.52
CA LYS A 111 9.04 6.37 4.15
C LYS A 111 9.17 7.82 3.70
N GLU A 112 8.23 8.67 4.05
CA GLU A 112 8.29 10.11 3.73
C GLU A 112 9.50 10.76 4.39
N ASP A 113 9.77 10.46 5.66
CA ASP A 113 10.95 10.96 6.36
C ASP A 113 12.24 10.51 5.67
N GLU A 114 12.31 9.25 5.26
CA GLU A 114 13.45 8.71 4.51
C GLU A 114 13.61 9.42 3.17
N TYR A 115 12.51 9.70 2.48
CA TYR A 115 12.52 10.43 1.21
C TYR A 115 13.07 11.84 1.39
N GLU A 116 12.63 12.55 2.40
CA GLU A 116 13.12 13.89 2.70
C GLU A 116 14.61 13.89 3.04
N ALA A 117 15.08 12.84 3.71
CA ALA A 117 16.48 12.71 4.09
C ALA A 117 17.40 12.36 2.91
N ARG A 118 16.85 11.83 1.82
CA ARG A 118 17.62 11.41 0.63
C ARG A 118 17.47 12.43 -0.48
N VAL A 119 18.52 13.22 -0.69
CA VAL A 119 18.57 14.13 -1.84
C VAL A 119 18.52 13.30 -3.11
N GLY A 120 17.52 13.56 -3.97
CA GLY A 120 17.34 12.85 -5.23
C GLY A 120 16.59 11.53 -5.14
N ALA A 121 15.97 11.23 -4.00
CA ALA A 121 15.10 10.06 -3.87
C ALA A 121 13.97 10.14 -4.92
N ARG A 122 13.75 9.02 -5.62
CA ARG A 122 12.74 8.98 -6.68
C ARG A 122 11.36 8.71 -6.09
N PHE A 123 10.44 9.61 -6.39
CA PHE A 123 9.02 9.41 -6.12
C PHE A 123 8.50 8.29 -7.03
N PRO A 124 7.52 7.47 -6.60
CA PRO A 124 6.94 6.43 -7.46
C PRO A 124 6.02 7.05 -8.53
N ILE A 125 6.64 7.76 -9.45
CA ILE A 125 5.94 8.61 -10.43
C ILE A 125 4.96 7.83 -11.30
N LYS A 126 5.29 6.58 -11.65
CA LYS A 126 4.44 5.76 -12.54
C LYS A 126 3.12 5.35 -11.90
N TRP A 127 3.01 5.42 -10.59
CA TRP A 127 1.77 5.11 -9.85
C TRP A 127 1.03 6.36 -9.40
N THR A 128 1.63 7.53 -9.55
CA THR A 128 1.13 8.76 -8.95
C THR A 128 0.33 9.58 -9.97
N ALA A 129 -0.87 10.00 -9.57
CA ALA A 129 -1.71 10.87 -10.39
C ALA A 129 -0.98 12.19 -10.71
N PRO A 130 -1.18 12.77 -11.90
CA PRO A 130 -0.47 13.98 -12.30
C PRO A 130 -0.59 15.15 -11.30
N GLU A 131 -1.77 15.41 -10.77
CA GLU A 131 -1.99 16.47 -9.78
C GLU A 131 -1.24 16.23 -8.48
N ALA A 132 -1.08 14.96 -8.10
CA ALA A 132 -0.31 14.60 -6.91
C ALA A 132 1.18 14.72 -7.16
N ALA A 133 1.66 14.26 -8.32
CA ALA A 133 3.07 14.32 -8.69
C ALA A 133 3.55 15.75 -8.90
N ASN A 134 2.74 16.59 -9.56
CA ASN A 134 3.14 17.95 -9.93
C ASN A 134 2.86 19.00 -8.88
N TYR A 135 1.77 18.84 -8.12
CA TYR A 135 1.27 19.86 -7.21
C TYR A 135 1.05 19.35 -5.78
N SER A 136 1.46 18.12 -5.49
CA SER A 136 1.26 17.47 -4.18
C SER A 136 -0.21 17.42 -3.75
N LYS A 137 -1.14 17.41 -4.71
CA LYS A 137 -2.57 17.34 -4.44
C LYS A 137 -3.03 15.89 -4.34
N PHE A 138 -2.80 15.29 -3.19
CA PHE A 138 -3.25 13.93 -2.90
C PHE A 138 -4.72 13.97 -2.43
N SER A 139 -5.50 13.05 -2.96
CA SER A 139 -6.90 12.88 -2.61
C SER A 139 -7.28 11.43 -2.82
N ILE A 140 -8.52 11.08 -2.47
CA ILE A 140 -9.01 9.73 -2.80
C ILE A 140 -8.99 9.50 -4.33
N LYS A 141 -9.15 10.57 -5.11
CA LYS A 141 -9.10 10.46 -6.57
C LYS A 141 -7.70 10.13 -7.09
N SER A 142 -6.65 10.61 -6.42
CA SER A 142 -5.29 10.20 -6.78
C SER A 142 -5.03 8.75 -6.38
N ASP A 143 -5.66 8.25 -5.32
CA ASP A 143 -5.61 6.82 -4.98
C ASP A 143 -6.34 5.98 -6.04
N VAL A 144 -7.45 6.47 -6.58
CA VAL A 144 -8.17 5.79 -7.69
C VAL A 144 -7.26 5.66 -8.91
N TRP A 145 -6.51 6.71 -9.25
CA TRP A 145 -5.52 6.64 -10.32
C TRP A 145 -4.50 5.53 -10.05
N SER A 146 -3.93 5.51 -8.84
CA SER A 146 -2.96 4.50 -8.45
C SER A 146 -3.54 3.09 -8.51
N PHE A 147 -4.80 2.92 -8.14
CA PHE A 147 -5.50 1.63 -8.26
C PHE A 147 -5.56 1.18 -9.73
N GLY A 148 -5.81 2.10 -10.67
CA GLY A 148 -5.78 1.79 -12.09
C GLY A 148 -4.42 1.25 -12.53
N ILE A 149 -3.34 1.86 -12.06
CA ILE A 149 -1.98 1.38 -12.37
C ILE A 149 -1.74 0.01 -11.72
N LEU A 150 -2.21 -0.18 -10.48
CA LEU A 150 -2.13 -1.49 -9.81
C LEU A 150 -2.84 -2.57 -10.63
N LEU A 151 -3.99 -2.27 -11.22
CA LEU A 151 -4.69 -3.21 -12.10
C LEU A 151 -3.82 -3.64 -13.27
N THR A 152 -3.05 -2.72 -13.86
CA THR A 152 -2.10 -3.09 -14.93
C THR A 152 -1.03 -4.03 -14.43
N GLU A 153 -0.55 -3.84 -13.19
CA GLU A 153 0.41 -4.77 -12.59
C GLU A 153 -0.19 -6.17 -12.46
N CYS A 154 -1.42 -6.28 -12.00
CA CYS A 154 -2.08 -7.57 -11.83
C CYS A 154 -2.22 -8.34 -13.15
N VAL A 155 -2.77 -7.71 -14.17
CA VAL A 155 -3.06 -8.39 -15.45
C VAL A 155 -1.82 -8.65 -16.29
N THR A 156 -0.69 -8.05 -15.95
CA THR A 156 0.60 -8.30 -16.62
C THR A 156 1.53 -9.16 -15.78
N TYR A 157 1.05 -9.72 -14.68
CA TYR A 157 1.84 -10.52 -13.74
C TYR A 157 3.06 -9.78 -13.23
N GLY A 158 2.87 -8.50 -12.87
CA GLY A 158 3.88 -7.71 -12.21
C GLY A 158 4.87 -7.00 -13.12
N ARG A 159 4.49 -6.73 -14.36
CA ARG A 159 5.33 -5.90 -15.23
C ARG A 159 5.36 -4.46 -14.76
N ILE A 160 6.50 -3.81 -14.98
CA ILE A 160 6.64 -2.38 -14.69
C ILE A 160 5.63 -1.59 -15.54
N PRO A 161 4.90 -0.65 -14.94
CA PRO A 161 3.95 0.18 -15.69
C PRO A 161 4.64 0.98 -16.80
N TYR A 162 3.90 1.27 -17.88
CA TYR A 162 4.40 2.01 -19.02
C TYR A 162 5.71 1.40 -19.56
N PRO A 163 5.70 0.13 -20.00
CA PRO A 163 6.94 -0.50 -20.45
C PRO A 163 7.58 0.26 -21.60
N GLY A 164 8.91 0.39 -21.55
CA GLY A 164 9.66 1.14 -22.57
C GLY A 164 9.77 2.64 -22.30
N GLN A 165 9.25 3.10 -21.18
CA GLN A 165 9.28 4.54 -20.80
C GLN A 165 10.30 4.82 -19.71
#